data_9e6524e93c3dc6ffa4362585f04cc00e
#
_entry.id   9e6524e93c3dc6ffa4362585f04cc00e
#
_cell.length_a   1.000
_cell.length_b   1.000
_cell.length_c   1.000
_cell.angle_alpha   90.00
_cell.angle_beta   90.00
_cell.angle_gamma   90.00
#
_symmetry.space_group_name_H-M   'P 1'
#
loop_
_entity.id
_entity.type
_entity.pdbx_description
1 polymer ?
#
loop_
_entity_poly.entity_id
_entity_poly.type
_entity_poly.pdbx_seq_one_letter_code
_entity_poly.pdbx_strand_id
1 'polypeptide(L)'
;VLATGGYGRAFFLSTNAMGCNGSAAIQAFRKGAYLSNLAFTQIHPTCIPVHGEDQSKLTLMSESLRNDGRIWVPKKKEDAEAIRAGKKKPTEIPDEDRDFYLERRYPAFGNLCPRDIASRAAKERCDAGYGVGTGQAVYLDFKYAIQRLGEDVVRDRYGNLFEMYEMISDDNPYETPMMIFPASHYTMGGIWVDYELQTSIKGLFAIGEC
;
A
#
# COMPACT_ATOMS: atom_id res chain seq x y z
N VAL A 1 -19.11 -23.15 9.74
CA VAL A 1 -18.62 -21.77 9.73
C VAL A 1 -17.59 -21.62 8.61
N LEU A 2 -17.71 -20.57 7.79
CA LEU A 2 -16.70 -20.17 6.81
C LEU A 2 -15.84 -19.05 7.41
N ALA A 3 -14.51 -19.19 7.30
CA ALA A 3 -13.51 -18.21 7.73
C ALA A 3 -12.30 -18.31 6.80
N THR A 4 -12.56 -18.17 5.50
CA THR A 4 -11.65 -18.60 4.43
C THR A 4 -10.78 -17.47 3.87
N GLY A 5 -10.86 -16.29 4.47
CA GLY A 5 -10.20 -15.10 3.97
C GLY A 5 -10.91 -14.52 2.74
N GLY A 6 -10.43 -13.37 2.30
CA GLY A 6 -11.01 -12.61 1.20
C GLY A 6 -10.65 -13.15 -0.19
N TYR A 7 -10.90 -12.32 -1.18
CA TYR A 7 -10.62 -12.62 -2.60
C TYR A 7 -9.61 -11.62 -3.22
N GLY A 8 -8.73 -11.03 -2.39
CA GLY A 8 -7.76 -10.04 -2.86
C GLY A 8 -6.84 -10.53 -3.98
N ARG A 9 -6.62 -11.86 -4.08
CA ARG A 9 -5.84 -12.46 -5.18
C ARG A 9 -6.59 -12.53 -6.52
N ALA A 10 -7.86 -12.12 -6.55
CA ALA A 10 -8.54 -11.84 -7.83
C ALA A 10 -7.97 -10.57 -8.51
N PHE A 11 -7.32 -9.70 -7.77
CA PHE A 11 -6.65 -8.51 -8.28
C PHE A 11 -5.17 -8.77 -8.53
N PHE A 12 -4.60 -8.07 -9.52
CA PHE A 12 -3.17 -8.16 -9.81
C PHE A 12 -2.36 -7.59 -8.64
N LEU A 13 -1.41 -8.36 -8.14
CA LEU A 13 -0.49 -7.99 -7.05
C LEU A 13 -1.21 -7.38 -5.83
N SER A 14 -1.87 -8.22 -5.06
CA SER A 14 -2.42 -7.83 -3.75
C SER A 14 -1.45 -8.19 -2.61
N THR A 15 -1.74 -7.68 -1.42
CA THR A 15 -1.03 -8.07 -0.20
C THR A 15 -1.50 -9.41 0.37
N ASN A 16 -2.58 -9.98 -0.17
CA ASN A 16 -3.17 -11.23 0.30
C ASN A 16 -2.38 -12.45 -0.14
N ALA A 17 -2.43 -13.50 0.67
CA ALA A 17 -1.87 -14.81 0.32
C ALA A 17 -2.54 -15.38 -0.94
N MET A 18 -1.84 -16.25 -1.67
CA MET A 18 -2.33 -16.84 -2.93
C MET A 18 -3.64 -17.61 -2.77
N GLY A 19 -3.89 -18.20 -1.60
CA GLY A 19 -5.14 -18.89 -1.29
C GLY A 19 -6.36 -17.98 -1.14
N CYS A 20 -6.18 -16.66 -0.98
CA CYS A 20 -7.27 -15.68 -0.87
C CYS A 20 -7.83 -15.33 -2.27
N ASN A 21 -8.34 -16.31 -2.99
CA ASN A 21 -8.79 -16.20 -4.37
C ASN A 21 -10.32 -16.29 -4.54
N GLY A 22 -11.07 -16.32 -3.42
CA GLY A 22 -12.54 -16.36 -3.44
C GLY A 22 -13.16 -17.73 -3.73
N SER A 23 -12.38 -18.78 -3.90
CA SER A 23 -12.91 -20.11 -4.27
C SER A 23 -13.98 -20.62 -3.31
N ALA A 24 -13.78 -20.46 -2.00
CA ALA A 24 -14.75 -20.90 -0.99
C ALA A 24 -16.04 -20.07 -1.03
N ALA A 25 -15.94 -18.73 -1.15
CA ALA A 25 -17.08 -17.85 -1.27
C ALA A 25 -17.92 -18.17 -2.52
N ILE A 26 -17.27 -18.47 -3.65
CA ILE A 26 -17.96 -18.89 -4.90
C ILE A 26 -18.63 -20.24 -4.74
N GLN A 27 -18.06 -21.20 -4.00
CA GLN A 27 -18.75 -22.47 -3.73
C GLN A 27 -20.00 -22.26 -2.87
N ALA A 28 -19.93 -21.41 -1.84
CA ALA A 28 -21.10 -21.04 -1.05
C ALA A 28 -22.17 -20.33 -1.91
N PHE A 29 -21.76 -19.39 -2.76
CA PHE A 29 -22.65 -18.72 -3.71
C PHE A 29 -23.38 -19.71 -4.64
N ARG A 30 -22.65 -20.65 -5.22
CA ARG A 30 -23.25 -21.71 -6.08
C ARG A 30 -24.25 -22.60 -5.34
N LYS A 31 -24.21 -22.62 -4.01
CA LYS A 31 -25.14 -23.33 -3.14
C LYS A 31 -26.31 -22.45 -2.64
N GLY A 32 -26.35 -21.18 -3.04
CA GLY A 32 -27.44 -20.26 -2.74
C GLY A 32 -27.09 -19.21 -1.65
N ALA A 33 -25.83 -19.10 -1.22
CA ALA A 33 -25.41 -17.99 -0.38
C ALA A 33 -25.44 -16.68 -1.18
N TYR A 34 -25.94 -15.60 -0.57
CA TYR A 34 -25.90 -14.28 -1.17
C TYR A 34 -24.50 -13.67 -1.00
N LEU A 35 -24.13 -12.83 -1.94
CA LEU A 35 -22.91 -12.01 -1.88
C LEU A 35 -23.30 -10.53 -1.76
N SER A 36 -22.48 -9.75 -1.07
CA SER A 36 -22.72 -8.32 -0.85
C SER A 36 -21.44 -7.52 -1.02
N ASN A 37 -21.57 -6.29 -1.54
CA ASN A 37 -20.52 -5.28 -1.60
C ASN A 37 -19.22 -5.70 -2.30
N LEU A 38 -19.26 -6.60 -3.27
CA LEU A 38 -18.07 -7.19 -3.92
C LEU A 38 -17.15 -6.17 -4.59
N ALA A 39 -17.66 -4.98 -4.94
CA ALA A 39 -16.87 -3.91 -5.54
C ALA A 39 -16.03 -3.11 -4.52
N PHE A 40 -16.26 -3.30 -3.22
CA PHE A 40 -15.58 -2.54 -2.19
C PHE A 40 -14.27 -3.22 -1.77
N THR A 41 -13.18 -2.72 -2.34
CA THR A 41 -11.83 -3.17 -2.00
C THR A 41 -11.05 -2.01 -1.39
N GLN A 42 -10.43 -2.26 -0.23
CA GLN A 42 -9.53 -1.31 0.39
C GLN A 42 -8.16 -1.39 -0.28
N ILE A 43 -7.62 -0.25 -0.67
CA ILE A 43 -6.26 -0.11 -1.16
C ILE A 43 -5.37 0.38 -0.02
N HIS A 44 -4.23 -0.25 0.19
CA HIS A 44 -3.25 0.19 1.18
C HIS A 44 -2.15 1.02 0.51
N PRO A 45 -1.85 2.25 0.98
CA PRO A 45 -0.95 3.16 0.28
C PRO A 45 0.55 2.86 0.50
N THR A 46 0.91 2.04 1.48
CA THR A 46 2.30 1.81 1.89
C THR A 46 2.76 0.36 1.68
N CYS A 47 2.52 -0.20 0.51
CA CYS A 47 3.09 -1.48 0.14
C CYS A 47 4.46 -1.31 -0.51
N ILE A 48 5.38 -2.26 -0.30
CA ILE A 48 6.66 -2.28 -1.02
C ILE A 48 6.38 -2.69 -2.46
N PRO A 49 6.88 -1.97 -3.48
CA PRO A 49 6.79 -2.39 -4.89
C PRO A 49 7.40 -3.77 -5.11
N VAL A 50 7.08 -4.38 -6.24
CA VAL A 50 7.68 -5.66 -6.64
C VAL A 50 9.19 -5.52 -6.78
N HIS A 51 9.91 -6.43 -6.11
CA HIS A 51 11.35 -6.61 -6.23
C HIS A 51 11.62 -8.06 -6.66
N GLY A 52 12.32 -8.24 -7.77
CA GLY A 52 12.59 -9.55 -8.36
C GLY A 52 11.40 -10.16 -9.12
N GLU A 53 11.64 -11.32 -9.74
CA GLU A 53 10.66 -11.99 -10.61
C GLU A 53 9.74 -12.95 -9.86
N ASP A 54 10.16 -13.43 -8.68
CA ASP A 54 9.50 -14.52 -7.93
C ASP A 54 8.53 -14.04 -6.84
N GLN A 55 8.27 -12.74 -6.75
CA GLN A 55 7.42 -12.19 -5.69
C GLN A 55 5.95 -12.53 -5.93
N SER A 56 5.39 -13.40 -5.09
CA SER A 56 4.02 -13.90 -5.21
C SER A 56 2.95 -12.95 -4.67
N LYS A 57 3.32 -12.02 -3.78
CA LYS A 57 2.45 -10.99 -3.20
C LYS A 57 3.26 -9.75 -2.84
N LEU A 58 2.57 -8.61 -2.67
CA LEU A 58 3.21 -7.41 -2.17
C LEU A 58 3.36 -7.46 -0.65
N THR A 59 4.49 -6.97 -0.15
CA THR A 59 4.70 -6.81 1.28
C THR A 59 4.06 -5.50 1.75
N LEU A 60 3.23 -5.62 2.78
CA LEU A 60 2.59 -4.49 3.43
C LEU A 60 3.54 -3.88 4.45
N MET A 61 3.77 -2.57 4.36
CA MET A 61 4.45 -1.80 5.40
C MET A 61 3.43 -1.17 6.34
N SER A 62 3.80 -1.04 7.61
CA SER A 62 2.94 -0.39 8.60
C SER A 62 2.55 1.03 8.18
N GLU A 63 1.29 1.36 8.35
CA GLU A 63 0.79 2.71 8.12
C GLU A 63 1.39 3.75 9.07
N SER A 64 1.89 3.32 10.24
CA SER A 64 2.57 4.18 11.21
C SER A 64 3.78 4.93 10.63
N LEU A 65 4.39 4.41 9.57
CA LEU A 65 5.46 5.10 8.83
C LEU A 65 5.04 6.49 8.34
N ARG A 66 3.74 6.69 8.06
CA ARG A 66 3.21 7.99 7.61
C ARG A 66 3.10 9.04 8.72
N ASN A 67 3.30 8.65 10.00
CA ASN A 67 3.29 9.59 11.12
C ASN A 67 4.47 10.55 11.07
N ASP A 68 5.63 10.05 10.67
CA ASP A 68 6.88 10.83 10.63
C ASP A 68 7.48 10.91 9.22
N GLY A 69 7.21 9.94 8.35
CA GLY A 69 7.66 9.95 6.96
C GLY A 69 6.85 10.90 6.08
N ARG A 70 7.50 11.55 5.11
CA ARG A 70 6.88 12.47 4.16
C ARG A 70 6.78 11.83 2.78
N ILE A 71 5.60 11.90 2.16
CA ILE A 71 5.35 11.30 0.85
C ILE A 71 5.53 12.35 -0.25
N TRP A 72 6.32 12.00 -1.28
CA TRP A 72 6.60 12.89 -2.39
C TRP A 72 6.87 12.17 -3.72
N VAL A 73 6.82 12.93 -4.80
CA VAL A 73 7.33 12.58 -6.14
C VAL A 73 8.16 13.74 -6.68
N PRO A 74 9.05 13.55 -7.68
CA PRO A 74 9.69 14.67 -8.36
C PRO A 74 8.66 15.64 -8.96
N LYS A 75 8.92 16.94 -8.92
CA LYS A 75 8.08 17.95 -9.59
C LYS A 75 8.20 17.94 -11.12
N LYS A 76 9.35 17.46 -11.62
CA LYS A 76 9.65 17.39 -13.05
C LYS A 76 9.56 15.95 -13.53
N LYS A 77 8.93 15.73 -14.67
CA LYS A 77 8.84 14.39 -15.27
C LYS A 77 10.20 13.85 -15.70
N GLU A 78 11.06 14.73 -16.16
CA GLU A 78 12.42 14.44 -16.58
C GLU A 78 13.25 13.85 -15.41
N ASP A 79 13.04 14.36 -14.20
CA ASP A 79 13.67 13.81 -13.00
C ASP A 79 13.13 12.41 -12.66
N ALA A 80 11.81 12.22 -12.77
CA ALA A 80 11.20 10.91 -12.57
C ALA A 80 11.70 9.89 -13.61
N GLU A 81 11.84 10.29 -14.86
CA GLU A 81 12.40 9.47 -15.94
C GLU A 81 13.88 9.16 -15.71
N ALA A 82 14.68 10.14 -15.28
CA ALA A 82 16.09 9.96 -14.97
C ALA A 82 16.30 8.98 -13.81
N ILE A 83 15.45 9.06 -12.78
CA ILE A 83 15.45 8.11 -11.65
C ILE A 83 15.10 6.70 -12.14
N ARG A 84 14.01 6.53 -12.91
CA ARG A 84 13.61 5.23 -13.47
C ARG A 84 14.69 4.61 -14.36
N ALA A 85 15.44 5.46 -15.06
CA ALA A 85 16.56 5.03 -15.92
C ALA A 85 17.86 4.77 -15.14
N GLY A 86 17.87 4.92 -13.81
CA GLY A 86 19.08 4.79 -12.98
C GLY A 86 20.13 5.88 -13.20
N LYS A 87 19.78 6.97 -13.88
CA LYS A 87 20.70 8.09 -14.19
C LYS A 87 20.77 9.16 -13.09
N LYS A 88 19.84 9.14 -12.14
CA LYS A 88 19.73 10.08 -11.05
C LYS A 88 19.24 9.36 -9.80
N LYS A 89 19.84 9.68 -8.65
CA LYS A 89 19.39 9.14 -7.35
C LYS A 89 18.28 10.01 -6.74
N PRO A 90 17.35 9.46 -5.97
CA PRO A 90 16.31 10.26 -5.30
C PRO A 90 16.90 11.30 -4.32
N THR A 91 18.05 10.99 -3.71
CA THR A 91 18.76 11.90 -2.81
C THR A 91 19.34 13.14 -3.51
N GLU A 92 19.51 13.10 -4.83
CA GLU A 92 19.99 14.22 -5.64
C GLU A 92 18.88 15.20 -6.02
N ILE A 93 17.61 14.87 -5.73
CA ILE A 93 16.48 15.78 -5.95
C ILE A 93 16.43 16.78 -4.79
N PRO A 94 16.65 18.09 -5.05
CA PRO A 94 16.57 19.10 -4.00
C PRO A 94 15.13 19.26 -3.48
N ASP A 95 14.98 19.76 -2.26
CA ASP A 95 13.69 19.83 -1.56
C ASP A 95 12.67 20.70 -2.33
N GLU A 96 13.13 21.75 -2.99
CA GLU A 96 12.30 22.62 -3.83
C GLU A 96 11.76 21.93 -5.10
N ASP A 97 12.41 20.85 -5.57
CA ASP A 97 11.99 20.04 -6.72
C ASP A 97 11.19 18.77 -6.30
N ARG A 98 10.82 18.65 -5.02
CA ARG A 98 9.95 17.59 -4.49
C ARG A 98 8.51 18.06 -4.37
N ASP A 99 7.57 17.34 -4.95
CA ASP A 99 6.13 17.57 -4.76
C ASP A 99 5.61 16.72 -3.59
N PHE A 100 5.45 17.34 -2.43
CA PHE A 100 4.77 16.77 -1.26
C PHE A 100 3.25 16.86 -1.47
N TYR A 101 2.75 16.14 -2.45
CA TYR A 101 1.42 16.31 -3.03
C TYR A 101 0.27 16.08 -2.03
N LEU A 102 0.43 15.23 -1.01
CA LEU A 102 -0.58 15.04 0.04
C LEU A 102 -0.68 16.27 0.93
N GLU A 103 0.45 16.81 1.38
CA GLU A 103 0.50 18.01 2.22
C GLU A 103 -0.05 19.22 1.46
N ARG A 104 0.27 19.35 0.18
CA ARG A 104 -0.20 20.43 -0.67
C ARG A 104 -1.71 20.36 -0.96
N ARG A 105 -2.23 19.16 -1.21
CA ARG A 105 -3.64 18.96 -1.58
C ARG A 105 -4.57 18.88 -0.38
N TYR A 106 -4.08 18.34 0.72
CA TYR A 106 -4.86 18.05 1.92
C TYR A 106 -4.16 18.58 3.18
N PRO A 107 -3.99 19.91 3.32
CA PRO A 107 -3.16 20.50 4.37
C PRO A 107 -3.64 20.19 5.78
N ALA A 108 -4.94 19.87 5.99
CA ALA A 108 -5.48 19.50 7.29
C ALA A 108 -5.03 18.12 7.77
N PHE A 109 -4.68 17.21 6.86
CA PHE A 109 -4.31 15.82 7.16
C PHE A 109 -2.87 15.49 6.74
N GLY A 110 -2.36 16.16 5.70
CA GLY A 110 -1.03 15.90 5.14
C GLY A 110 -0.84 14.43 4.77
N ASN A 111 0.26 13.85 5.23
CA ASN A 111 0.57 12.43 4.99
C ASN A 111 -0.36 11.45 5.72
N LEU A 112 -1.18 11.93 6.67
CA LEU A 112 -2.16 11.12 7.41
C LEU A 112 -3.56 11.11 6.77
N CYS A 113 -3.68 11.50 5.51
CA CYS A 113 -4.91 11.33 4.74
C CYS A 113 -5.43 9.89 4.84
N PRO A 114 -6.78 9.68 4.82
CA PRO A 114 -7.38 8.36 4.70
C PRO A 114 -6.75 7.52 3.58
N ARG A 115 -6.71 6.20 3.76
CA ARG A 115 -6.02 5.27 2.84
C ARG A 115 -6.46 5.40 1.38
N ASP A 116 -7.75 5.55 1.16
CA ASP A 116 -8.33 5.70 -0.18
C ASP A 116 -7.91 7.02 -0.85
N ILE A 117 -7.85 8.11 -0.09
CA ILE A 117 -7.39 9.42 -0.58
C ILE A 117 -5.91 9.37 -0.91
N ALA A 118 -5.07 8.86 0.01
CA ALA A 118 -3.63 8.75 -0.21
C ALA A 118 -3.30 7.85 -1.41
N SER A 119 -3.99 6.72 -1.54
CA SER A 119 -3.79 5.77 -2.64
C SER A 119 -4.20 6.35 -4.00
N ARG A 120 -5.35 7.02 -4.09
CA ARG A 120 -5.78 7.70 -5.31
C ARG A 120 -4.83 8.83 -5.71
N ALA A 121 -4.41 9.64 -4.75
CA ALA A 121 -3.47 10.72 -5.02
C ALA A 121 -2.11 10.20 -5.52
N ALA A 122 -1.61 9.10 -4.97
CA ALA A 122 -0.41 8.43 -5.46
C ALA A 122 -0.60 7.91 -6.90
N LYS A 123 -1.71 7.20 -7.16
CA LYS A 123 -2.05 6.71 -8.51
C LYS A 123 -2.12 7.85 -9.53
N GLU A 124 -2.79 8.95 -9.21
CA GLU A 124 -2.86 10.12 -10.10
C GLU A 124 -1.48 10.70 -10.42
N ARG A 125 -0.53 10.74 -9.46
CA ARG A 125 0.83 11.20 -9.72
C ARG A 125 1.59 10.23 -10.64
N CYS A 126 1.43 8.94 -10.41
CA CYS A 126 2.02 7.91 -11.26
C CYS A 126 1.47 7.96 -12.70
N ASP A 127 0.15 8.02 -12.86
CA ASP A 127 -0.52 8.10 -14.17
C ASP A 127 -0.16 9.40 -14.93
N ALA A 128 0.10 10.47 -14.19
CA ALA A 128 0.56 11.74 -14.78
C ALA A 128 2.06 11.70 -15.17
N GLY A 129 2.79 10.62 -14.93
CA GLY A 129 4.18 10.42 -15.33
C GLY A 129 5.24 10.82 -14.30
N TYR A 130 4.83 11.12 -13.06
CA TYR A 130 5.74 11.47 -11.96
C TYR A 130 6.15 10.27 -11.08
N GLY A 131 5.61 9.09 -11.36
CA GLY A 131 5.93 7.88 -10.60
C GLY A 131 7.38 7.44 -10.76
N VAL A 132 7.91 6.82 -9.70
CA VAL A 132 9.28 6.29 -9.60
C VAL A 132 9.29 4.75 -9.64
N GLY A 133 10.46 4.13 -9.52
CA GLY A 133 10.61 2.68 -9.69
C GLY A 133 10.18 2.24 -11.08
N THR A 134 9.17 1.38 -11.19
CA THR A 134 8.55 0.99 -12.47
C THR A 134 7.57 2.03 -13.02
N GLY A 135 7.53 3.23 -12.44
CA GLY A 135 6.59 4.30 -12.79
C GLY A 135 5.29 4.28 -11.97
N GLN A 136 5.11 3.31 -11.09
CA GLN A 136 3.89 3.13 -10.28
C GLN A 136 4.11 3.36 -8.78
N ALA A 137 5.32 3.71 -8.35
CA ALA A 137 5.66 3.99 -6.97
C ALA A 137 5.82 5.49 -6.69
N VAL A 138 5.76 5.85 -5.42
CA VAL A 138 6.07 7.17 -4.89
C VAL A 138 7.07 7.01 -3.75
N TYR A 139 7.71 8.09 -3.31
CA TYR A 139 8.65 8.05 -2.19
C TYR A 139 7.98 8.32 -0.86
N LEU A 140 8.43 7.60 0.18
CA LEU A 140 8.20 7.86 1.60
C LEU A 140 9.56 8.13 2.24
N ASP A 141 9.81 9.35 2.71
CA ASP A 141 11.12 9.88 3.08
C ASP A 141 11.19 10.20 4.56
N PHE A 142 12.16 9.64 5.25
CA PHE A 142 12.42 9.87 6.67
C PHE A 142 13.51 10.91 6.94
N LYS A 143 14.14 11.48 5.93
CA LYS A 143 15.17 12.53 6.05
C LYS A 143 14.77 13.63 7.06
N TYR A 144 13.53 14.11 6.93
CA TYR A 144 13.03 15.21 7.78
C TYR A 144 12.71 14.76 9.21
N ALA A 145 12.27 13.52 9.38
CA ALA A 145 12.06 12.93 10.70
C ALA A 145 13.39 12.74 11.43
N ILE A 146 14.40 12.23 10.75
CA ILE A 146 15.76 12.06 11.28
C ILE A 146 16.35 13.43 11.68
N GLN A 147 16.21 14.45 10.84
CA GLN A 147 16.70 15.80 11.15
C GLN A 147 15.98 16.43 12.35
N ARG A 148 14.69 16.18 12.53
CA ARG A 148 13.86 16.75 13.60
C ARG A 148 13.97 16.00 14.93
N LEU A 149 14.01 14.68 14.90
CA LEU A 149 13.90 13.81 16.08
C LEU A 149 15.26 13.20 16.48
N GLY A 150 16.20 13.10 15.55
CA GLY A 150 17.40 12.30 15.65
C GLY A 150 17.20 10.87 15.17
N GLU A 151 18.27 10.26 14.68
CA GLU A 151 18.25 8.91 14.13
C GLU A 151 17.87 7.86 15.18
N ASP A 152 18.37 8.00 16.42
CA ASP A 152 18.08 7.04 17.50
C ASP A 152 16.57 6.92 17.78
N VAL A 153 15.85 8.04 17.78
CA VAL A 153 14.40 8.05 18.00
C VAL A 153 13.67 7.41 16.84
N VAL A 154 14.10 7.67 15.61
CA VAL A 154 13.53 7.03 14.40
C VAL A 154 13.81 5.53 14.41
N ARG A 155 15.00 5.12 14.82
CA ARG A 155 15.40 3.72 14.97
C ARG A 155 14.56 2.98 16.02
N ASP A 156 14.34 3.60 17.17
CA ASP A 156 13.48 3.03 18.23
C ASP A 156 12.04 2.82 17.75
N ARG A 157 11.51 3.74 16.95
CA ARG A 157 10.12 3.68 16.44
C ARG A 157 9.94 2.75 15.25
N TYR A 158 10.88 2.73 14.31
CA TYR A 158 10.69 2.17 12.98
C TYR A 158 11.80 1.20 12.55
N GLY A 159 12.83 0.96 13.37
CA GLY A 159 14.01 0.19 12.99
C GLY A 159 13.69 -1.19 12.42
N ASN A 160 12.76 -1.93 13.06
CA ASN A 160 12.32 -3.23 12.58
C ASN A 160 11.62 -3.17 11.19
N LEU A 161 10.94 -2.07 10.90
CA LEU A 161 10.30 -1.86 9.59
C LEU A 161 11.33 -1.50 8.53
N PHE A 162 12.34 -0.71 8.91
CA PHE A 162 13.45 -0.35 8.02
C PHE A 162 14.30 -1.57 7.66
N GLU A 163 14.64 -2.40 8.65
CA GLU A 163 15.34 -3.67 8.42
C GLU A 163 14.56 -4.59 7.47
N MET A 164 13.23 -4.69 7.66
CA MET A 164 12.39 -5.47 6.76
C MET A 164 12.37 -4.89 5.34
N TYR A 165 12.34 -3.57 5.20
CA TYR A 165 12.39 -2.91 3.89
C TYR A 165 13.73 -3.15 3.21
N GLU A 166 14.85 -2.95 3.91
CA GLU A 166 16.20 -3.16 3.41
C GLU A 166 16.43 -4.61 2.97
N MET A 167 15.95 -5.60 3.75
CA MET A 167 16.02 -7.01 3.35
C MET A 167 15.30 -7.33 2.03
N ILE A 168 14.30 -6.53 1.63
CA ILE A 168 13.51 -6.75 0.41
C ILE A 168 14.07 -5.95 -0.77
N SER A 169 14.53 -4.72 -0.51
CA SER A 169 14.87 -3.74 -1.55
C SER A 169 16.36 -3.49 -1.73
N ASP A 170 17.19 -3.93 -0.80
CA ASP A 170 18.62 -3.58 -0.64
C ASP A 170 18.86 -2.06 -0.43
N ASP A 171 17.81 -1.26 -0.21
CA ASP A 171 17.89 0.17 0.07
C ASP A 171 17.77 0.45 1.57
N ASN A 172 18.71 1.24 2.12
CA ASN A 172 18.70 1.66 3.52
C ASN A 172 17.80 2.90 3.72
N PRO A 173 16.66 2.80 4.45
CA PRO A 173 15.73 3.91 4.64
C PRO A 173 16.26 5.09 5.46
N TYR A 174 17.38 4.93 6.17
CA TYR A 174 18.05 6.03 6.85
C TYR A 174 18.78 6.96 5.87
N GLU A 175 19.16 6.46 4.70
CA GLU A 175 19.95 7.17 3.70
C GLU A 175 19.15 7.52 2.44
N THR A 176 18.21 6.65 2.06
CA THR A 176 17.46 6.74 0.80
C THR A 176 15.96 6.66 1.08
N PRO A 177 15.11 7.49 0.44
CA PRO A 177 13.68 7.39 0.62
C PRO A 177 13.15 6.04 0.13
N MET A 178 12.23 5.47 0.92
CA MET A 178 11.56 4.20 0.59
C MET A 178 10.63 4.39 -0.60
N MET A 179 10.60 3.43 -1.50
CA MET A 179 9.54 3.34 -2.51
C MET A 179 8.32 2.65 -1.92
N ILE A 180 7.14 3.26 -2.11
CA ILE A 180 5.85 2.70 -1.72
C ILE A 180 4.89 2.69 -2.89
N PHE A 181 3.97 1.72 -2.87
CA PHE A 181 3.01 1.45 -3.94
C PHE A 181 1.61 1.22 -3.36
N PRO A 182 0.55 1.85 -3.92
CA PRO A 182 -0.82 1.54 -3.50
C PRO A 182 -1.27 0.19 -4.06
N ALA A 183 -1.62 -0.74 -3.17
CA ALA A 183 -2.02 -2.09 -3.56
C ALA A 183 -3.33 -2.53 -2.93
N SER A 184 -4.04 -3.43 -3.60
CA SER A 184 -5.21 -4.11 -3.06
C SER A 184 -4.82 -4.86 -1.79
N HIS A 185 -5.57 -4.62 -0.69
CA HIS A 185 -5.21 -5.11 0.64
C HIS A 185 -6.34 -5.89 1.32
N TYR A 186 -7.57 -5.35 1.32
CA TYR A 186 -8.69 -5.92 2.04
C TYR A 186 -9.96 -5.90 1.18
N THR A 187 -10.67 -7.01 1.12
CA THR A 187 -11.95 -7.10 0.44
C THR A 187 -13.08 -6.89 1.46
N MET A 188 -13.76 -5.74 1.35
CA MET A 188 -14.77 -5.31 2.33
C MET A 188 -16.12 -5.97 2.10
N GLY A 189 -16.35 -6.49 0.92
CA GLY A 189 -17.49 -7.33 0.58
C GLY A 189 -17.16 -8.81 0.65
N GLY A 190 -18.17 -9.64 0.46
CA GLY A 190 -18.04 -11.10 0.50
C GLY A 190 -19.39 -11.77 0.66
N ILE A 191 -19.45 -12.86 1.40
CA ILE A 191 -20.68 -13.57 1.72
C ILE A 191 -21.55 -12.68 2.62
N TRP A 192 -22.79 -12.43 2.20
CA TRP A 192 -23.76 -11.71 3.02
C TRP A 192 -24.12 -12.49 4.28
N VAL A 193 -24.19 -11.81 5.41
CA VAL A 193 -24.61 -12.35 6.70
C VAL A 193 -25.58 -11.40 7.41
N ASP A 194 -26.41 -11.95 8.27
CA ASP A 194 -27.21 -11.20 9.23
C ASP A 194 -26.41 -10.81 10.49
N TYR A 195 -27.06 -10.23 11.50
CA TYR A 195 -26.41 -9.81 12.75
C TYR A 195 -25.88 -10.98 13.59
N GLU A 196 -26.42 -12.19 13.41
CA GLU A 196 -25.94 -13.41 14.03
C GLU A 196 -24.86 -14.13 13.21
N LEU A 197 -24.36 -13.47 12.14
CA LEU A 197 -23.32 -13.98 11.21
C LEU A 197 -23.80 -15.21 10.41
N GLN A 198 -25.11 -15.45 10.33
CA GLN A 198 -25.68 -16.50 9.50
C GLN A 198 -25.84 -15.99 8.07
N THR A 199 -25.48 -16.81 7.11
CA THR A 199 -25.68 -16.53 5.68
C THR A 199 -27.14 -16.72 5.27
N SER A 200 -27.49 -16.45 4.02
CA SER A 200 -28.80 -16.80 3.45
C SER A 200 -29.09 -18.31 3.46
N ILE A 201 -28.09 -19.15 3.68
CA ILE A 201 -28.24 -20.60 3.85
C ILE A 201 -28.34 -20.90 5.35
N LYS A 202 -29.50 -21.46 5.77
CA LYS A 202 -29.73 -21.82 7.18
C LYS A 202 -28.66 -22.74 7.72
N GLY A 203 -28.06 -22.36 8.87
CA GLY A 203 -27.02 -23.12 9.55
C GLY A 203 -25.60 -22.95 8.97
N LEU A 204 -25.45 -22.14 7.92
CA LEU A 204 -24.14 -21.73 7.41
C LEU A 204 -23.82 -20.33 7.89
N PHE A 205 -22.65 -20.16 8.54
CA PHE A 205 -22.16 -18.91 9.09
C PHE A 205 -20.87 -18.49 8.38
N ALA A 206 -20.66 -17.19 8.22
CA ALA A 206 -19.42 -16.64 7.67
C ALA A 206 -18.86 -15.56 8.58
N ILE A 207 -17.54 -15.59 8.81
CA ILE A 207 -16.82 -14.67 9.72
C ILE A 207 -15.50 -14.24 9.12
N GLY A 208 -14.99 -13.07 9.55
CA GLY A 208 -13.74 -12.50 9.07
C GLY A 208 -13.87 -11.86 7.70
N GLU A 209 -12.84 -11.96 6.88
CA GLU A 209 -12.78 -11.42 5.53
C GLU A 209 -13.20 -12.48 4.49
N CYS A 210 -14.48 -12.89 4.45
CA CYS A 210 -14.90 -13.90 3.46
C CYS A 210 -16.25 -13.62 2.78
#